data_5ce604e69c5ca6b8ec24baaa16a56731
#
_entry.id   5ce604e69c5ca6b8ec24baaa16a56731
#
_cell.length_a   1.000
_cell.length_b   1.000
_cell.length_c   1.000
_cell.angle_alpha   90.00
_cell.angle_beta   90.00
_cell.angle_gamma   90.00
#
_symmetry.space_group_name_H-M   'P 1'
#
loop_
_entity.id
_entity.type
_entity.pdbx_description
1 polymer ?
#
loop_
_entity_poly.entity_id
_entity_poly.type
_entity_poly.pdbx_seq_one_letter_code
_entity_poly.pdbx_strand_id
1 'polypeptide(L)'
;RRFSAVQMKAAGVINQIVPAAEVEKTAFAVAEEIARLSSSAVQTIKEAVLTLQDLPLDEAFAAEAVIGQRTFTSEDARKGLSAFAARVRA
;
A
#
# COMPACT_ATOMS: atom_id res chain seq x y z
N ARG A 1 -12.38 -24.66 14.83
CA ARG A 1 -11.64 -23.99 15.93
C ARG A 1 -11.74 -22.47 15.78
N ARG A 2 -11.98 -21.77 16.88
CA ARG A 2 -12.01 -20.30 16.91
C ARG A 2 -10.64 -19.77 17.34
N PHE A 3 -10.21 -18.68 16.72
CA PHE A 3 -8.98 -17.97 17.08
C PHE A 3 -9.35 -16.62 17.70
N SER A 4 -8.62 -16.21 18.73
CA SER A 4 -8.78 -14.89 19.33
C SER A 4 -8.15 -13.80 18.45
N ALA A 5 -8.56 -12.56 18.65
CA ALA A 5 -7.95 -11.40 17.96
C ALA A 5 -6.44 -11.32 18.25
N VAL A 6 -6.01 -11.63 19.47
CA VAL A 6 -4.59 -11.64 19.85
C VAL A 6 -3.80 -12.68 19.04
N GLN A 7 -4.35 -13.89 18.89
CA GLN A 7 -3.71 -14.94 18.08
C GLN A 7 -3.63 -14.55 16.61
N MET A 8 -4.69 -13.94 16.07
CA MET A 8 -4.72 -13.49 14.69
C MET A 8 -3.75 -12.34 14.43
N LYS A 9 -3.56 -11.43 15.38
CA LYS A 9 -2.55 -10.38 15.30
C LYS A 9 -1.14 -10.98 15.32
N ALA A 10 -0.87 -11.89 16.24
CA ALA A 10 0.42 -12.57 16.33
C ALA A 10 0.77 -13.34 15.05
N ALA A 11 -0.23 -13.91 14.38
CA ALA A 11 -0.08 -14.59 13.10
C ALA A 11 0.04 -13.66 11.88
N GLY A 12 -0.07 -12.35 12.06
CA GLY A 12 0.02 -11.37 10.97
C GLY A 12 -1.24 -11.25 10.11
N VAL A 13 -2.37 -11.82 10.55
CA VAL A 13 -3.63 -11.79 9.79
C VAL A 13 -4.34 -10.46 9.94
N ILE A 14 -4.24 -9.83 11.12
CA ILE A 14 -4.80 -8.51 11.41
C ILE A 14 -3.71 -7.57 11.90
N ASN A 15 -3.87 -6.28 11.65
CA ASN A 15 -2.87 -5.26 11.95
C ASN A 15 -3.03 -4.66 13.35
N GLN A 16 -4.26 -4.46 13.79
CA GLN A 16 -4.55 -3.70 15.00
C GLN A 16 -5.74 -4.31 15.75
N ILE A 17 -5.65 -4.26 17.07
CA ILE A 17 -6.76 -4.63 17.98
C ILE A 17 -7.21 -3.37 18.69
N VAL A 18 -8.50 -3.09 18.64
CA VAL A 18 -9.13 -1.96 19.31
C VAL A 18 -10.41 -2.41 20.00
N PRO A 19 -10.93 -1.65 20.99
CA PRO A 19 -12.25 -1.93 21.55
C PRO A 19 -13.32 -1.97 20.46
N ALA A 20 -14.33 -2.84 20.61
CA ALA A 20 -15.37 -3.04 19.61
C ALA A 20 -16.05 -1.72 19.17
N ALA A 21 -16.29 -0.80 20.11
CA ALA A 21 -16.90 0.50 19.83
C ALA A 21 -16.02 1.42 18.95
N GLU A 22 -14.72 1.14 18.80
CA GLU A 22 -13.77 1.97 18.06
C GLU A 22 -13.36 1.37 16.73
N VAL A 23 -13.82 0.17 16.39
CA VAL A 23 -13.41 -0.53 15.16
C VAL A 23 -13.72 0.29 13.92
N GLU A 24 -14.92 0.79 13.78
CA GLU A 24 -15.34 1.56 12.61
C GLU A 24 -14.54 2.86 12.49
N LYS A 25 -14.42 3.63 13.57
CA LYS A 25 -13.63 4.86 13.61
C LYS A 25 -12.17 4.62 13.23
N THR A 26 -11.55 3.57 13.76
CA THR A 26 -10.16 3.23 13.47
C THR A 26 -9.99 2.80 12.01
N ALA A 27 -10.92 2.00 11.48
CA ALA A 27 -10.89 1.59 10.08
C ALA A 27 -11.00 2.79 9.12
N PHE A 28 -11.90 3.73 9.40
CA PHE A 28 -12.01 4.97 8.62
C PHE A 28 -10.75 5.82 8.69
N ALA A 29 -10.10 5.93 9.85
CA ALA A 29 -8.86 6.68 9.98
C ALA A 29 -7.75 6.09 9.10
N VAL A 30 -7.60 4.77 9.08
CA VAL A 30 -6.63 4.08 8.20
C VAL A 30 -6.97 4.30 6.73
N ALA A 31 -8.24 4.18 6.37
CA ALA A 31 -8.70 4.42 5.00
C ALA A 31 -8.43 5.86 4.53
N GLU A 32 -8.62 6.84 5.39
CA GLU A 32 -8.31 8.25 5.09
C GLU A 32 -6.82 8.48 4.89
N GLU A 33 -5.95 7.85 5.68
CA GLU A 33 -4.51 7.92 5.47
C GLU A 33 -4.11 7.37 4.10
N ILE A 34 -4.65 6.22 3.71
CA ILE A 34 -4.41 5.63 2.39
C ILE A 34 -4.94 6.55 1.28
N ALA A 35 -6.11 7.14 1.47
CA ALA A 35 -6.72 8.04 0.49
C ALA A 35 -5.93 9.33 0.25
N ARG A 36 -5.06 9.73 1.18
CA ARG A 36 -4.16 10.88 1.02
C ARG A 36 -2.91 10.57 0.18
N LEU A 37 -2.63 9.29 -0.03
CA LEU A 37 -1.50 8.86 -0.85
C LEU A 37 -1.84 8.98 -2.34
N SER A 38 -0.84 8.82 -3.19
CA SER A 38 -1.07 8.75 -4.63
C SER A 38 -2.02 7.60 -4.98
N SER A 39 -3.18 7.92 -5.54
CA SER A 39 -4.17 6.94 -5.97
C SER A 39 -3.59 5.97 -7.00
N SER A 40 -2.85 6.46 -7.98
CA SER A 40 -2.24 5.62 -9.00
C SER A 40 -1.18 4.67 -8.44
N ALA A 41 -0.36 5.15 -7.49
CA ALA A 41 0.65 4.32 -6.83
C ALA A 41 0.03 3.22 -5.98
N VAL A 42 -1.00 3.54 -5.19
CA VAL A 42 -1.72 2.56 -4.35
C VAL A 42 -2.36 1.48 -5.20
N GLN A 43 -3.05 1.85 -6.28
CA GLN A 43 -3.68 0.90 -7.20
C GLN A 43 -2.63 0.02 -7.90
N THR A 44 -1.52 0.60 -8.32
CA THR A 44 -0.43 -0.12 -8.99
C THR A 44 0.23 -1.13 -8.05
N ILE A 45 0.48 -0.77 -6.80
CA ILE A 45 1.02 -1.69 -5.79
C ILE A 45 0.07 -2.86 -5.55
N LYS A 46 -1.22 -2.58 -5.43
CA LYS A 46 -2.23 -3.62 -5.24
C LYS A 46 -2.30 -4.57 -6.43
N GLU A 47 -2.29 -4.05 -7.64
CA GLU A 47 -2.21 -4.83 -8.87
C GLU A 47 -0.96 -5.72 -8.89
N ALA A 48 0.21 -5.14 -8.58
CA ALA A 48 1.47 -5.86 -8.55
C ALA A 48 1.46 -7.02 -7.56
N VAL A 49 1.00 -6.79 -6.33
CA VAL A 49 0.90 -7.86 -5.33
C VAL A 49 0.02 -9.02 -5.80
N LEU A 50 -1.11 -8.71 -6.42
CA LEU A 50 -2.05 -9.74 -6.89
C LEU A 50 -1.56 -10.49 -8.13
N THR A 51 -0.80 -9.85 -9.00
CA THR A 51 -0.40 -10.43 -10.29
C THR A 51 0.99 -11.07 -10.26
N LEU A 52 1.91 -10.59 -9.42
CA LEU A 52 3.30 -11.06 -9.41
C LEU A 52 3.55 -12.24 -8.49
N GLN A 53 2.73 -12.44 -7.47
CA GLN A 53 2.96 -13.45 -6.44
C GLN A 53 3.04 -14.89 -6.95
N ASP A 54 2.35 -15.20 -8.04
CA ASP A 54 2.27 -16.54 -8.62
C ASP A 54 3.23 -16.74 -9.82
N LEU A 55 4.02 -15.73 -10.15
CA LEU A 55 4.99 -15.83 -11.24
C LEU A 55 6.33 -16.41 -10.75
N PRO A 56 7.07 -17.11 -11.61
CA PRO A 56 8.47 -17.40 -11.35
C PRO A 56 9.25 -16.11 -11.08
N LEU A 57 10.29 -16.17 -10.23
CA LEU A 57 10.97 -14.98 -9.72
C LEU A 57 11.54 -14.07 -10.82
N ASP A 58 12.14 -14.64 -11.84
CA ASP A 58 12.68 -13.89 -12.98
C ASP A 58 11.58 -13.18 -13.79
N GLU A 59 10.46 -13.85 -14.02
CA GLU A 59 9.30 -13.25 -14.68
C GLU A 59 8.66 -12.16 -13.81
N ALA A 60 8.58 -12.38 -12.49
CA ALA A 60 8.06 -11.40 -11.55
C ALA A 60 8.91 -10.12 -11.55
N PHE A 61 10.23 -10.22 -11.55
CA PHE A 61 11.11 -9.06 -11.63
C PHE A 61 10.96 -8.31 -12.96
N ALA A 62 10.84 -9.00 -14.08
CA ALA A 62 10.62 -8.37 -15.39
C ALA A 62 9.28 -7.62 -15.42
N ALA A 63 8.22 -8.21 -14.91
CA ALA A 63 6.90 -7.58 -14.82
C ALA A 63 6.89 -6.39 -13.85
N GLU A 64 7.56 -6.50 -12.70
CA GLU A 64 7.72 -5.40 -11.74
C GLU A 64 8.41 -4.19 -12.36
N ALA A 65 9.45 -4.40 -13.16
CA ALA A 65 10.15 -3.31 -13.83
C ALA A 65 9.22 -2.53 -14.77
N VAL A 66 8.33 -3.20 -15.51
CA VAL A 66 7.34 -2.55 -16.37
C VAL A 66 6.32 -1.75 -15.56
N ILE A 67 5.81 -2.34 -14.50
CA ILE A 67 4.84 -1.68 -13.59
C ILE A 67 5.49 -0.47 -12.93
N GLY A 68 6.71 -0.60 -12.43
CA GLY A 68 7.48 0.47 -11.79
C GLY A 68 7.73 1.64 -12.74
N GLN A 69 8.04 1.36 -14.00
CA GLN A 69 8.24 2.41 -15.00
C GLN A 69 6.96 3.23 -15.25
N ARG A 70 5.81 2.58 -15.34
CA ARG A 70 4.51 3.28 -15.46
C ARG A 70 4.28 4.22 -14.28
N THR A 71 4.58 3.78 -13.06
CA THR A 71 4.43 4.59 -11.84
C THR A 71 5.41 5.76 -11.85
N PHE A 72 6.67 5.52 -12.21
CA PHE A 72 7.73 6.52 -12.23
C PHE A 72 7.45 7.65 -13.24
N THR A 73 6.81 7.34 -14.35
CA THR A 73 6.42 8.32 -15.38
C THR A 73 5.04 8.93 -15.18
N SER A 74 4.36 8.60 -14.08
CA SER A 74 3.02 9.12 -13.79
C SER A 74 3.04 10.60 -13.39
N GLU A 75 1.91 11.25 -13.55
CA GLU A 75 1.69 12.63 -13.09
C GLU A 75 1.88 12.77 -11.58
N ASP A 76 1.44 11.77 -10.82
CA ASP A 76 1.60 11.74 -9.37
C ASP A 76 3.09 11.67 -8.96
N ALA A 77 3.90 10.90 -9.67
CA ALA A 77 5.35 10.85 -9.44
C ALA A 77 6.01 12.20 -9.71
N ARG A 78 5.62 12.87 -10.79
CA ARG A 78 6.11 14.21 -11.13
C ARG A 78 5.76 15.22 -10.04
N LYS A 79 4.52 15.22 -9.56
CA LYS A 79 4.07 16.09 -8.47
C LYS A 79 4.82 15.79 -7.18
N GLY A 80 4.99 14.51 -6.85
CA GLY A 80 5.73 14.08 -5.65
C GLY A 80 7.18 14.54 -5.66
N LEU A 81 7.87 14.39 -6.78
CA LEU A 81 9.25 14.84 -6.96
C LEU A 81 9.35 16.37 -6.85
N SER A 82 8.44 17.11 -7.46
CA SER A 82 8.39 18.58 -7.36
C SER A 82 8.16 19.05 -5.93
N ALA A 83 7.26 18.43 -5.19
CA ALA A 83 6.99 18.75 -3.79
C ALA A 83 8.20 18.43 -2.90
N PHE A 84 8.88 17.32 -3.14
CA PHE A 84 10.10 16.97 -2.42
C PHE A 84 11.23 17.98 -2.70
N ALA A 85 11.46 18.33 -3.95
CA ALA A 85 12.47 19.30 -4.33
C ALA A 85 12.20 20.69 -3.71
N ALA A 86 10.94 21.10 -3.63
CA ALA A 86 10.54 22.34 -2.96
C ALA A 86 10.87 22.33 -1.46
N ARG A 87 10.65 21.20 -0.78
CA ARG A 87 10.99 21.05 0.65
C ARG A 87 12.48 21.09 0.91
N VAL A 88 13.29 20.50 0.04
CA VAL A 88 14.75 20.48 0.17
C VAL A 88 15.36 21.87 -0.05
N ARG A 89 14.73 22.71 -0.88
CA ARG A 89 15.17 24.08 -1.16
C ARG A 89 14.72 25.10 -0.12
N ALA A 90 13.73 24.75 0.66
CA ALA A 90 13.27 25.59 1.78
C ALA A 90 14.17 25.43 3.04
#